data_c14f71296fa2df82e2075a7bffc4a01c
#
_entry.id   c14f71296fa2df82e2075a7bffc4a01c
#
_cell.length_a   1.000
_cell.length_b   1.000
_cell.length_c   1.000
_cell.angle_alpha   90.00
_cell.angle_beta   90.00
_cell.angle_gamma   90.00
#
_symmetry.space_group_name_H-M   'P 1'
#
loop_
_entity.id
_entity.type
_entity.pdbx_description
1 polymer ?
#
loop_
_entity_poly.entity_id
_entity_poly.type
_entity_poly.pdbx_seq_one_letter_code
_entity_poly.pdbx_strand_id
1 'polypeptide(L)'
;MFKIKRQKSKASKLEWEEANDIRKHALEIVKTLDFSHINTQRLFFFRTSGSKSRAYARTWPFPKIFQRALGIEPAYVIEVLSEYFDKLDEDNQKKVLIHELLHIPKNFSGSLIPHIGRNRNLHRQANFFFEEYKKSKA
;
A
#
# COMPACT_ATOMS: atom_id res chain seq x y z
N MET A 1 -34.50 -11.15 21.91
CA MET A 1 -34.07 -10.36 20.73
C MET A 1 -32.89 -9.50 21.10
N PHE A 2 -31.77 -9.70 20.42
CA PHE A 2 -30.55 -8.97 20.70
C PHE A 2 -30.66 -7.53 20.20
N LYS A 3 -30.70 -6.59 21.13
CA LYS A 3 -30.42 -5.20 20.79
C LYS A 3 -28.92 -5.01 20.80
N ILE A 4 -28.31 -4.95 19.63
CA ILE A 4 -26.97 -4.48 19.54
C ILE A 4 -26.97 -3.01 19.94
N LYS A 5 -26.47 -2.73 21.13
CA LYS A 5 -26.22 -1.35 21.52
C LYS A 5 -25.15 -0.81 20.57
N ARG A 6 -25.58 0.03 19.66
CA ARG A 6 -24.63 0.87 18.95
C ARG A 6 -23.93 1.71 19.99
N GLN A 7 -22.69 1.38 20.25
CA GLN A 7 -21.82 2.32 20.94
C GLN A 7 -21.75 3.56 20.06
N LYS A 8 -22.32 4.65 20.53
CA LYS A 8 -22.03 5.95 19.98
C LYS A 8 -20.58 6.27 20.32
N SER A 9 -19.66 5.75 19.55
CA SER A 9 -18.31 6.23 19.66
C SER A 9 -18.27 7.59 19.00
N LYS A 10 -17.80 8.56 19.75
CA LYS A 10 -17.42 9.87 19.20
C LYS A 10 -16.15 9.76 18.38
N ALA A 11 -15.67 8.53 18.13
CA ALA A 11 -14.52 8.29 17.29
C ALA A 11 -14.84 8.74 15.88
N SER A 12 -13.88 9.38 15.25
CA SER A 12 -13.90 9.71 13.85
C SER A 12 -14.38 8.50 13.06
N LYS A 13 -15.38 8.73 12.25
CA LYS A 13 -15.95 7.71 11.38
C LYS A 13 -14.89 7.25 10.40
N LEU A 14 -14.68 5.94 10.31
CA LEU A 14 -13.76 5.36 9.36
C LEU A 14 -14.32 5.54 7.95
N GLU A 15 -13.56 6.19 7.09
CA GLU A 15 -13.95 6.44 5.71
C GLU A 15 -12.84 6.04 4.76
N TRP A 16 -13.23 5.50 3.61
CA TRP A 16 -12.34 5.15 2.52
C TRP A 16 -12.72 5.94 1.28
N GLU A 17 -11.71 6.45 0.58
CA GLU A 17 -11.92 7.04 -0.73
C GLU A 17 -10.82 6.60 -1.68
N GLU A 18 -11.15 6.49 -2.96
CA GLU A 18 -10.14 6.19 -3.96
C GLU A 18 -9.10 7.31 -4.00
N ALA A 19 -7.83 6.93 -4.01
CA ALA A 19 -6.72 7.87 -3.96
C ALA A 19 -6.03 7.95 -5.31
N ASN A 20 -6.62 8.66 -6.26
CA ASN A 20 -6.08 8.79 -7.61
C ASN A 20 -4.74 9.53 -7.65
N ASP A 21 -4.53 10.46 -6.74
CA ASP A 21 -3.24 11.16 -6.60
C ASP A 21 -2.12 10.19 -6.19
N ILE A 22 -2.42 9.31 -5.25
CA ILE A 22 -1.46 8.28 -4.79
C ILE A 22 -1.21 7.27 -5.91
N ARG A 23 -2.26 6.87 -6.63
CA ARG A 23 -2.12 6.00 -7.79
C ARG A 23 -1.14 6.57 -8.79
N LYS A 24 -1.30 7.85 -9.13
CA LYS A 24 -0.43 8.52 -10.09
C LYS A 24 1.03 8.48 -9.66
N HIS A 25 1.31 8.80 -8.41
CA HIS A 25 2.67 8.74 -7.87
C HIS A 25 3.22 7.32 -7.88
N ALA A 26 2.44 6.34 -7.48
CA ALA A 26 2.87 4.95 -7.43
C ALA A 26 3.14 4.39 -8.83
N LEU A 27 2.31 4.70 -9.82
CA LEU A 27 2.52 4.25 -11.20
C LEU A 27 3.80 4.87 -11.78
N GLU A 28 4.09 6.11 -11.46
CA GLU A 28 5.35 6.74 -11.87
C GLU A 28 6.54 6.04 -11.23
N ILE A 29 6.46 5.69 -9.96
CA ILE A 29 7.50 4.96 -9.25
C ILE A 29 7.73 3.59 -9.91
N VAL A 30 6.66 2.85 -10.18
CA VAL A 30 6.73 1.53 -10.83
C VAL A 30 7.45 1.64 -12.17
N LYS A 31 7.11 2.64 -12.96
CA LYS A 31 7.73 2.87 -14.26
C LYS A 31 9.20 3.27 -14.13
N THR A 32 9.49 4.22 -13.27
CA THR A 32 10.86 4.76 -13.10
C THR A 32 11.81 3.70 -12.55
N LEU A 33 11.37 2.88 -11.62
CA LEU A 33 12.18 1.83 -11.00
C LEU A 33 12.12 0.49 -11.75
N ASP A 34 11.37 0.45 -12.84
CA ASP A 34 11.18 -0.76 -13.65
C ASP A 34 10.69 -1.94 -12.80
N PHE A 35 9.69 -1.71 -11.98
CA PHE A 35 9.02 -2.78 -11.23
C PHE A 35 8.04 -3.52 -12.14
N SER A 36 8.57 -4.15 -13.18
CA SER A 36 7.77 -4.78 -14.24
C SER A 36 6.92 -5.96 -13.76
N HIS A 37 7.25 -6.51 -12.59
CA HIS A 37 6.48 -7.60 -11.98
C HIS A 37 5.12 -7.15 -11.45
N ILE A 38 4.92 -5.84 -11.28
CA ILE A 38 3.67 -5.31 -10.74
C ILE A 38 2.68 -5.07 -11.86
N ASN A 39 1.54 -5.76 -11.78
CA ASN A 39 0.43 -5.52 -12.70
C ASN A 39 -0.37 -4.32 -12.20
N THR A 40 -0.13 -3.16 -12.78
CA THR A 40 -0.74 -1.91 -12.33
C THR A 40 -2.25 -1.87 -12.52
N GLN A 41 -2.80 -2.69 -13.40
CA GLN A 41 -4.25 -2.79 -13.60
C GLN A 41 -4.93 -3.56 -12.46
N ARG A 42 -4.14 -4.30 -11.68
CA ARG A 42 -4.62 -5.09 -10.56
C ARG A 42 -4.11 -4.53 -9.23
N LEU A 43 -3.74 -3.25 -9.22
CA LEU A 43 -3.26 -2.53 -8.05
C LEU A 43 -4.19 -1.35 -7.79
N PHE A 44 -4.75 -1.32 -6.57
CA PHE A 44 -5.77 -0.35 -6.19
C PHE A 44 -5.27 0.51 -5.05
N PHE A 45 -5.74 1.75 -4.98
CA PHE A 45 -5.24 2.74 -4.03
C PHE A 45 -6.40 3.39 -3.30
N PHE A 46 -6.32 3.40 -1.98
CA PHE A 46 -7.33 4.03 -1.13
C PHE A 46 -6.66 4.91 -0.09
N ARG A 47 -7.34 5.98 0.24
CA ARG A 47 -6.99 6.83 1.38
C ARG A 47 -8.03 6.59 2.46
N THR A 48 -7.55 6.28 3.66
CA THR A 48 -8.40 6.00 4.81
C THR A 48 -8.27 7.14 5.81
N SER A 49 -9.39 7.66 6.27
CA SER A 49 -9.46 8.62 7.37
C SER A 49 -10.23 8.02 8.54
N GLY A 50 -9.98 8.50 9.74
CA GLY A 50 -10.64 8.01 10.94
C GLY A 50 -10.09 6.72 11.51
N SER A 51 -8.94 6.24 11.02
CA SER A 51 -8.29 5.05 11.55
C SER A 51 -7.53 5.35 12.83
N LYS A 52 -7.51 4.40 13.76
CA LYS A 52 -6.69 4.48 14.97
C LYS A 52 -5.26 3.96 14.74
N SER A 53 -4.98 3.39 13.59
CA SER A 53 -3.65 2.89 13.26
C SER A 53 -2.67 4.05 13.14
N ARG A 54 -1.43 3.82 13.61
CA ARG A 54 -0.32 4.77 13.46
C ARG A 54 0.51 4.52 12.22
N ALA A 55 0.18 3.54 11.41
CA ALA A 55 0.90 3.27 10.18
C ALA A 55 0.70 4.42 9.18
N TYR A 56 1.70 4.63 8.35
CA TYR A 56 1.57 5.57 7.22
C TYR A 56 0.75 4.96 6.09
N ALA A 57 0.96 3.68 5.84
CA ALA A 57 0.32 2.96 4.75
C ALA A 57 0.35 1.47 5.00
N ARG A 58 -0.44 0.73 4.25
CA ARG A 58 -0.49 -0.73 4.30
C ARG A 58 -0.73 -1.29 2.91
N THR A 59 -0.14 -2.45 2.65
CA THR A 59 -0.44 -3.22 1.44
C THR A 59 -1.32 -4.40 1.85
N TRP A 60 -2.49 -4.49 1.23
CA TRP A 60 -3.43 -5.57 1.48
C TRP A 60 -3.28 -6.64 0.41
N PRO A 61 -3.05 -7.89 0.80
CA PRO A 61 -2.99 -8.98 -0.15
C PRO A 61 -4.39 -9.47 -0.53
N PHE A 62 -4.47 -10.21 -1.63
CA PHE A 62 -5.66 -11.00 -1.96
C PHE A 62 -5.26 -12.46 -1.86
N PRO A 63 -5.44 -13.12 -0.70
CA PRO A 63 -5.05 -14.51 -0.53
C PRO A 63 -5.63 -15.42 -1.59
N LYS A 64 -4.93 -16.50 -1.92
CA LYS A 64 -5.35 -17.42 -2.98
C LYS A 64 -6.75 -17.97 -2.78
N ILE A 65 -7.13 -18.22 -1.52
CA ILE A 65 -8.49 -18.71 -1.23
C ILE A 65 -9.56 -17.69 -1.61
N PHE A 66 -9.26 -16.39 -1.43
CA PHE A 66 -10.17 -15.32 -1.85
C PHE A 66 -10.24 -15.23 -3.37
N GLN A 67 -9.11 -15.39 -4.05
CA GLN A 67 -9.05 -15.41 -5.51
C GLN A 67 -9.93 -16.52 -6.07
N ARG A 68 -9.83 -17.71 -5.47
CA ARG A 68 -10.67 -18.84 -5.89
C ARG A 68 -12.14 -18.62 -5.58
N ALA A 69 -12.45 -18.13 -4.39
CA ALA A 69 -13.84 -17.91 -3.99
C ALA A 69 -14.55 -16.88 -4.89
N LEU A 70 -13.86 -15.84 -5.29
CA LEU A 70 -14.42 -14.76 -6.11
C LEU A 70 -14.16 -14.95 -7.60
N GLY A 71 -13.35 -15.93 -8.00
CA GLY A 71 -13.02 -16.16 -9.40
C GLY A 71 -12.25 -15.00 -10.02
N ILE A 72 -11.31 -14.43 -9.26
CA ILE A 72 -10.54 -13.26 -9.70
C ILE A 72 -9.05 -13.56 -9.78
N GLU A 73 -8.35 -12.77 -10.59
CA GLU A 73 -6.90 -12.78 -10.68
C GLU A 73 -6.28 -12.14 -9.44
N PRO A 74 -4.97 -12.39 -9.18
CA PRO A 74 -4.28 -11.73 -8.08
C PRO A 74 -4.37 -10.21 -8.17
N ALA A 75 -4.50 -9.57 -7.02
CA ALA A 75 -4.61 -8.12 -6.92
C ALA A 75 -4.06 -7.67 -5.56
N TYR A 76 -3.84 -6.37 -5.41
CA TYR A 76 -3.39 -5.76 -4.17
C TYR A 76 -4.07 -4.43 -3.98
N VAL A 77 -4.26 -4.05 -2.72
CA VAL A 77 -4.71 -2.71 -2.35
C VAL A 77 -3.62 -2.05 -1.53
N ILE A 78 -3.22 -0.86 -1.93
CA ILE A 78 -2.37 0.00 -1.11
C ILE A 78 -3.25 1.04 -0.47
N GLU A 79 -3.23 1.07 0.84
CA GLU A 79 -4.02 1.98 1.66
C GLU A 79 -3.09 2.97 2.32
N VAL A 80 -3.31 4.27 2.13
CA VAL A 80 -2.60 5.30 2.88
C VAL A 80 -3.50 5.82 3.99
N LEU A 81 -2.93 6.05 5.16
CA LEU A 81 -3.65 6.49 6.35
C LEU A 81 -3.45 8.00 6.49
N SER A 82 -4.50 8.76 6.20
CA SER A 82 -4.42 10.20 5.96
C SER A 82 -3.84 10.98 7.15
N GLU A 83 -4.17 10.58 8.39
CA GLU A 83 -3.73 11.31 9.57
C GLU A 83 -2.21 11.39 9.71
N TYR A 84 -1.49 10.40 9.18
CA TYR A 84 -0.03 10.34 9.25
C TYR A 84 0.63 10.54 7.89
N PHE A 85 0.08 9.90 6.86
CA PHE A 85 0.67 9.96 5.52
C PHE A 85 0.64 11.35 4.94
N ASP A 86 -0.50 12.05 5.04
CA ASP A 86 -0.66 13.36 4.41
C ASP A 86 0.19 14.44 5.08
N LYS A 87 0.70 14.19 6.28
CA LYS A 87 1.62 15.10 6.96
C LYS A 87 3.08 14.96 6.52
N LEU A 88 3.39 13.88 5.82
CA LEU A 88 4.74 13.66 5.32
C LEU A 88 5.02 14.60 4.15
N ASP A 89 6.27 15.01 4.00
CA ASP A 89 6.70 15.71 2.81
C ASP A 89 6.67 14.75 1.60
N GLU A 90 6.78 15.31 0.42
CA GLU A 90 6.63 14.55 -0.83
C GLU A 90 7.64 13.41 -0.93
N ASP A 91 8.89 13.65 -0.55
CA ASP A 91 9.94 12.63 -0.59
C ASP A 91 9.63 11.46 0.33
N ASN A 92 9.20 11.75 1.55
CA ASN A 92 8.85 10.70 2.51
C ASN A 92 7.60 9.94 2.10
N GLN A 93 6.63 10.60 1.49
CA GLN A 93 5.47 9.91 0.91
C GLN A 93 5.90 8.92 -0.16
N LYS A 94 6.79 9.32 -1.05
CA LYS A 94 7.30 8.42 -2.10
C LYS A 94 8.08 7.25 -1.51
N LYS A 95 8.86 7.50 -0.48
CA LYS A 95 9.59 6.44 0.21
C LYS A 95 8.64 5.42 0.83
N VAL A 96 7.54 5.88 1.44
CA VAL A 96 6.51 4.99 1.98
C VAL A 96 5.88 4.16 0.86
N LEU A 97 5.54 4.79 -0.27
CA LEU A 97 4.95 4.05 -1.40
C LEU A 97 5.90 2.99 -1.96
N ILE A 98 7.18 3.30 -2.06
CA ILE A 98 8.17 2.32 -2.49
C ILE A 98 8.20 1.13 -1.51
N HIS A 99 8.19 1.41 -0.22
CA HIS A 99 8.17 0.38 0.81
C HIS A 99 6.96 -0.55 0.63
N GLU A 100 5.78 0.03 0.41
CA GLU A 100 4.55 -0.76 0.22
C GLU A 100 4.60 -1.58 -1.07
N LEU A 101 5.12 -1.01 -2.14
CA LEU A 101 5.27 -1.74 -3.41
C LEU A 101 6.24 -2.92 -3.27
N LEU A 102 7.25 -2.81 -2.41
CA LEU A 102 8.20 -3.90 -2.17
C LEU A 102 7.59 -5.09 -1.43
N HIS A 103 6.43 -4.93 -0.80
CA HIS A 103 5.71 -6.06 -0.22
C HIS A 103 5.13 -6.99 -1.30
N ILE A 104 5.03 -6.53 -2.53
CA ILE A 104 4.46 -7.31 -3.62
C ILE A 104 5.54 -8.21 -4.21
N PRO A 105 5.36 -9.54 -4.16
CA PRO A 105 6.37 -10.46 -4.67
C PRO A 105 6.46 -10.44 -6.20
N LYS A 106 7.59 -10.91 -6.71
CA LYS A 106 7.85 -10.90 -8.15
C LYS A 106 6.90 -11.76 -8.97
N ASN A 107 6.30 -12.78 -8.35
CA ASN A 107 5.29 -13.60 -9.02
C ASN A 107 3.88 -13.01 -8.98
N PHE A 108 3.69 -11.89 -8.32
CA PHE A 108 2.40 -11.20 -8.20
C PHE A 108 1.26 -12.16 -7.83
N SER A 109 1.48 -13.00 -6.82
CA SER A 109 0.60 -14.12 -6.49
C SER A 109 -0.59 -13.78 -5.59
N GLY A 110 -0.60 -12.58 -5.01
CA GLY A 110 -1.57 -12.20 -3.98
C GLY A 110 -1.05 -12.37 -2.57
N SER A 111 0.16 -12.87 -2.39
CA SER A 111 0.83 -12.95 -1.08
C SER A 111 1.72 -11.74 -0.85
N LEU A 112 2.19 -11.55 0.39
CA LEU A 112 3.06 -10.44 0.77
C LEU A 112 4.45 -10.93 1.16
N ILE A 113 5.46 -10.13 0.81
CA ILE A 113 6.81 -10.28 1.33
C ILE A 113 6.85 -9.63 2.72
N PRO A 114 7.34 -10.34 3.77
CA PRO A 114 7.43 -9.76 5.10
C PRO A 114 8.52 -8.69 5.20
N HIS A 115 8.44 -7.86 6.24
CA HIS A 115 9.42 -6.78 6.48
C HIS A 115 10.83 -7.32 6.68
N ILE A 116 10.96 -8.41 7.41
CA ILE A 116 12.23 -9.04 7.72
C ILE A 116 12.11 -10.54 7.39
N GLY A 117 13.09 -11.04 6.69
CA GLY A 117 13.18 -12.44 6.35
C GLY A 117 14.59 -12.77 5.91
N ARG A 118 14.81 -14.02 5.43
CA ARG A 118 16.11 -14.45 4.92
C ARG A 118 16.65 -13.45 3.89
N ASN A 119 17.75 -12.79 4.22
CA ASN A 119 18.44 -11.82 3.36
C ASN A 119 17.53 -10.68 2.90
N ARG A 120 16.49 -10.35 3.69
CA ARG A 120 15.53 -9.31 3.33
C ARG A 120 15.35 -8.31 4.46
N ASN A 121 15.53 -7.05 4.12
CA ASN A 121 15.18 -5.91 4.95
C ASN A 121 14.51 -4.90 4.05
N LEU A 122 13.17 -4.88 4.08
CA LEU A 122 12.40 -4.01 3.19
C LEU A 122 12.68 -2.54 3.42
N HIS A 123 12.92 -2.15 4.67
CA HIS A 123 13.23 -0.76 4.98
C HIS A 123 14.52 -0.32 4.29
N ARG A 124 15.56 -1.15 4.33
CA ARG A 124 16.83 -0.87 3.65
C ARG A 124 16.64 -0.86 2.14
N GLN A 125 15.88 -1.80 1.59
CA GLN A 125 15.58 -1.85 0.17
C GLN A 125 14.81 -0.62 -0.28
N ALA A 126 13.84 -0.18 0.52
CA ALA A 126 13.07 1.02 0.21
C ALA A 126 13.98 2.26 0.14
N ASN A 127 14.92 2.39 1.07
CA ASN A 127 15.89 3.48 1.04
C ASN A 127 16.75 3.44 -0.22
N PHE A 128 17.23 2.25 -0.58
CA PHE A 128 18.02 2.06 -1.79
C PHE A 128 17.24 2.48 -3.04
N PHE A 129 16.03 1.98 -3.21
CA PHE A 129 15.21 2.28 -4.37
C PHE A 129 14.77 3.74 -4.41
N PHE A 130 14.55 4.34 -3.25
CA PHE A 130 14.23 5.77 -3.21
C PHE A 130 15.40 6.61 -3.73
N GLU A 131 16.64 6.29 -3.36
CA GLU A 131 17.81 6.98 -3.91
C GLU A 131 17.93 6.77 -5.42
N GLU A 132 17.67 5.57 -5.91
CA GLU A 132 17.67 5.30 -7.35
C GLU A 132 16.57 6.11 -8.06
N TYR A 133 15.39 6.20 -7.45
CA TYR A 133 14.29 7.01 -7.99
C TYR A 133 14.70 8.48 -8.10
N LYS A 134 15.31 9.04 -7.07
CA LYS A 134 15.75 10.43 -7.07
C LYS A 134 16.79 10.70 -8.16
N LYS A 135 17.75 9.80 -8.34
CA LYS A 135 18.76 9.91 -9.39
C LYS A 135 18.13 9.96 -10.78
N SER A 136 17.12 9.14 -11.00
CA SER A 136 16.42 9.08 -12.29
C SER A 136 15.61 10.34 -12.58
N LYS A 137 15.25 11.10 -11.56
CA LYS A 137 14.46 12.34 -11.68
C LYS A 137 15.33 13.61 -11.66
N ALA A 138 16.59 13.47 -11.34
CA ALA A 138 17.51 14.60 -11.32
C ALA A 138 17.87 15.09 -12.74
#